data_ecae32694218cf1a5b0bc030938060f7
#
_entry.id   ecae32694218cf1a5b0bc030938060f7
#
_cell.length_a   1.000
_cell.length_b   1.000
_cell.length_c   1.000
_cell.angle_alpha   90.00
_cell.angle_beta   90.00
_cell.angle_gamma   90.00
#
_symmetry.space_group_name_H-M   'P 1'
#
loop_
_entity.id
_entity.type
_entity.pdbx_description
1 polymer ?
#
loop_
_entity_poly.entity_id
_entity_poly.type
_entity_poly.pdbx_seq_one_letter_code
_entity_poly.pdbx_strand_id
1 'polypeptide(L)'
;MMDERTIGYYNSHAQAYFDETVSADMHETCDRFLKYVRPGGMIMDVGAGSGRDLRYFSEKGYRAEGIDASQELCALASEYAHVPVTCVRIQSWAPKEHYAGIWASASLLHLTRPEIEAFIRRLADILEENGAAYISLKSGIRTGEDEKGRYFTNVTEDELRAMADEVQGLVIAELWNSGDAMERQGFYWVNAILRRGECLETSMKLFSGGFPL
;
A
#
# COMPACT_ATOMS: atom_id res chain seq x y z
N MET A 1 16.15 2.48 -6.20
CA MET A 1 15.45 3.69 -6.72
C MET A 1 14.55 3.22 -7.84
N MET A 2 13.24 3.50 -7.80
CA MET A 2 12.33 3.12 -8.89
C MET A 2 12.95 3.59 -10.21
N ASP A 3 13.10 2.64 -11.15
CA ASP A 3 13.78 2.89 -12.40
C ASP A 3 13.02 3.94 -13.23
N GLU A 4 13.72 4.91 -13.79
CA GLU A 4 13.17 5.91 -14.73
C GLU A 4 12.42 5.25 -15.89
N ARG A 5 12.84 4.05 -16.29
CA ARG A 5 12.18 3.27 -17.34
C ARG A 5 10.79 2.80 -16.93
N THR A 6 10.62 2.35 -15.68
CA THR A 6 9.31 1.97 -15.14
C THR A 6 8.36 3.16 -15.14
N ILE A 7 8.81 4.34 -14.70
CA ILE A 7 7.99 5.57 -14.72
C ILE A 7 7.69 6.00 -16.17
N GLY A 8 8.71 5.96 -17.03
CA GLY A 8 8.58 6.26 -18.47
C GLY A 8 7.56 5.35 -19.17
N TYR A 9 7.56 4.07 -18.82
CA TYR A 9 6.55 3.12 -19.32
C TYR A 9 5.13 3.56 -18.94
N TYR A 10 4.88 3.84 -17.65
CA TYR A 10 3.57 4.24 -17.18
C TYR A 10 3.12 5.59 -17.73
N ASN A 11 4.02 6.56 -17.88
CA ASN A 11 3.71 7.82 -18.56
C ASN A 11 3.30 7.58 -20.03
N SER A 12 4.04 6.75 -20.76
CA SER A 12 3.78 6.51 -22.18
C SER A 12 2.53 5.64 -22.44
N HIS A 13 2.07 4.89 -21.45
CA HIS A 13 0.95 3.96 -21.57
C HIS A 13 -0.20 4.26 -20.59
N ALA A 14 -0.24 5.49 -20.05
CA ALA A 14 -1.15 5.85 -18.97
C ALA A 14 -2.62 5.59 -19.31
N GLN A 15 -3.08 6.01 -20.49
CA GLN A 15 -4.46 5.79 -20.92
C GLN A 15 -4.78 4.30 -21.05
N ALA A 16 -3.92 3.53 -21.71
CA ALA A 16 -4.14 2.09 -21.88
C ALA A 16 -4.15 1.36 -20.53
N TYR A 17 -3.26 1.73 -19.61
CA TYR A 17 -3.24 1.20 -18.26
C TYR A 17 -4.50 1.57 -17.47
N PHE A 18 -4.95 2.81 -17.59
CA PHE A 18 -6.18 3.28 -16.97
C PHE A 18 -7.38 2.44 -17.47
N ASP A 19 -7.56 2.34 -18.80
CA ASP A 19 -8.67 1.61 -19.41
C ASP A 19 -8.67 0.12 -18.99
N GLU A 20 -7.47 -0.48 -18.87
CA GLU A 20 -7.29 -1.88 -18.46
C GLU A 20 -7.66 -2.12 -17.00
N THR A 21 -7.37 -1.15 -16.10
CA THR A 21 -7.40 -1.38 -14.65
C THR A 21 -8.56 -0.73 -13.91
N VAL A 22 -9.16 0.32 -14.49
CA VAL A 22 -10.19 1.14 -13.81
C VAL A 22 -11.45 0.36 -13.44
N SER A 23 -11.78 -0.70 -14.19
CA SER A 23 -12.96 -1.55 -13.96
C SER A 23 -12.66 -2.86 -13.22
N ALA A 24 -11.40 -3.12 -12.84
CA ALA A 24 -11.05 -4.34 -12.11
C ALA A 24 -11.70 -4.33 -10.71
N ASP A 25 -12.36 -5.43 -10.33
CA ASP A 25 -13.08 -5.50 -9.06
C ASP A 25 -12.09 -5.78 -7.89
N MET A 26 -11.98 -4.80 -7.00
CA MET A 26 -11.21 -4.88 -5.75
C MET A 26 -12.07 -4.66 -4.50
N HIS A 27 -13.40 -4.61 -4.66
CA HIS A 27 -14.32 -4.24 -3.59
C HIS A 27 -14.16 -5.11 -2.34
N GLU A 28 -14.02 -6.43 -2.50
CA GLU A 28 -13.84 -7.34 -1.37
C GLU A 28 -12.56 -7.00 -0.58
N THR A 29 -11.45 -6.73 -1.29
CA THR A 29 -10.17 -6.38 -0.65
C THR A 29 -10.24 -5.01 0.01
N CYS A 30 -10.86 -4.03 -0.65
CA CYS A 30 -11.10 -2.70 -0.08
C CYS A 30 -11.96 -2.80 1.18
N ASP A 31 -13.09 -3.51 1.14
CA ASP A 31 -13.97 -3.68 2.31
C ASP A 31 -13.27 -4.44 3.44
N ARG A 32 -12.38 -5.40 3.13
CA ARG A 32 -11.55 -6.09 4.11
C ARG A 32 -10.60 -5.13 4.83
N PHE A 33 -9.91 -4.25 4.09
CA PHE A 33 -9.05 -3.21 4.63
C PHE A 33 -9.83 -2.19 5.47
N LEU A 34 -11.00 -1.74 4.98
CA LEU A 34 -11.82 -0.73 5.67
C LEU A 34 -12.33 -1.17 7.05
N LYS A 35 -12.35 -2.48 7.35
CA LYS A 35 -12.65 -2.99 8.71
C LYS A 35 -11.65 -2.50 9.76
N TYR A 36 -10.44 -2.13 9.32
CA TYR A 36 -9.35 -1.68 10.17
C TYR A 36 -9.13 -0.16 10.15
N VAL A 37 -9.87 0.56 9.32
CA VAL A 37 -9.77 2.02 9.17
C VAL A 37 -10.97 2.68 9.85
N ARG A 38 -10.72 3.62 10.75
CA ARG A 38 -11.80 4.33 11.42
C ARG A 38 -12.69 5.06 10.41
N PRO A 39 -14.04 5.06 10.59
CA PRO A 39 -14.97 5.71 9.68
C PRO A 39 -14.61 7.19 9.44
N GLY A 40 -14.65 7.62 8.17
CA GLY A 40 -14.31 8.98 7.76
C GLY A 40 -12.83 9.36 7.92
N GLY A 41 -11.97 8.39 8.24
CA GLY A 41 -10.52 8.60 8.37
C GLY A 41 -9.89 9.04 7.05
N MET A 42 -8.66 9.56 7.14
CA MET A 42 -7.86 9.90 5.96
C MET A 42 -7.13 8.68 5.44
N ILE A 43 -7.33 8.36 4.16
CA ILE A 43 -6.66 7.26 3.46
C ILE A 43 -5.70 7.85 2.42
N MET A 44 -4.45 7.40 2.44
CA MET A 44 -3.46 7.68 1.40
C MET A 44 -3.32 6.46 0.49
N ASP A 45 -3.57 6.64 -0.81
CA ASP A 45 -3.30 5.64 -1.83
C ASP A 45 -1.90 5.86 -2.41
N VAL A 46 -1.03 4.89 -2.18
CA VAL A 46 0.40 4.93 -2.56
C VAL A 46 0.59 4.16 -3.85
N GLY A 47 0.72 4.88 -4.96
CA GLY A 47 0.71 4.36 -6.32
C GLY A 47 -0.73 4.21 -6.82
N ALA A 48 -1.44 5.33 -6.88
CA ALA A 48 -2.88 5.39 -7.15
C ALA A 48 -3.30 4.85 -8.54
N GLY A 49 -2.38 4.77 -9.50
CA GLY A 49 -2.62 4.18 -10.81
C GLY A 49 -3.81 4.81 -11.52
N SER A 50 -4.88 4.06 -11.74
CA SER A 50 -6.11 4.57 -12.39
C SER A 50 -7.03 5.38 -11.45
N GLY A 51 -6.74 5.45 -10.16
CA GLY A 51 -7.62 6.11 -9.19
C GLY A 51 -8.85 5.30 -8.79
N ARG A 52 -8.98 4.04 -9.24
CA ARG A 52 -10.10 3.15 -8.96
C ARG A 52 -10.38 3.03 -7.46
N ASP A 53 -9.37 2.74 -6.67
CA ASP A 53 -9.51 2.49 -5.24
C ASP A 53 -9.75 3.80 -4.47
N LEU A 54 -9.11 4.91 -4.90
CA LEU A 54 -9.40 6.26 -4.39
C LEU A 54 -10.86 6.64 -4.51
N ARG A 55 -11.44 6.41 -5.70
CA ARG A 55 -12.86 6.67 -5.94
C ARG A 55 -13.73 5.84 -5.01
N TYR A 56 -13.41 4.55 -4.87
CA TYR A 56 -14.15 3.65 -3.98
C TYR A 56 -14.12 4.14 -2.53
N PHE A 57 -12.96 4.51 -1.99
CA PHE A 57 -12.85 5.03 -0.63
C PHE A 57 -13.63 6.34 -0.44
N SER A 58 -13.57 7.25 -1.40
CA SER A 58 -14.33 8.50 -1.37
C SER A 58 -15.85 8.25 -1.39
N GLU A 59 -16.35 7.35 -2.25
CA GLU A 59 -17.76 6.96 -2.32
C GLU A 59 -18.24 6.26 -1.03
N LYS A 60 -17.35 5.59 -0.29
CA LYS A 60 -17.62 5.01 1.04
C LYS A 60 -17.57 6.04 2.18
N GLY A 61 -17.31 7.32 1.89
CA GLY A 61 -17.31 8.40 2.86
C GLY A 61 -16.00 8.59 3.63
N TYR A 62 -14.90 8.04 3.14
CA TYR A 62 -13.56 8.31 3.66
C TYR A 62 -12.97 9.55 2.99
N ARG A 63 -12.12 10.29 3.71
CA ARG A 63 -11.25 11.27 3.07
C ARG A 63 -10.14 10.50 2.37
N ALA A 64 -9.84 10.85 1.14
CA ALA A 64 -8.83 10.14 0.36
C ALA A 64 -7.95 11.12 -0.42
N GLU A 65 -6.68 10.80 -0.51
CA GLU A 65 -5.73 11.42 -1.43
C GLU A 65 -4.76 10.35 -1.94
N GLY A 66 -4.07 10.64 -3.05
CA GLY A 66 -3.16 9.67 -3.64
C GLY A 66 -1.83 10.28 -4.05
N ILE A 67 -0.87 9.38 -4.23
CA ILE A 67 0.40 9.67 -4.89
C ILE A 67 0.66 8.66 -6.01
N ASP A 68 1.29 9.11 -7.08
CA ASP A 68 1.85 8.24 -8.11
C ASP A 68 3.14 8.86 -8.67
N ALA A 69 4.03 8.05 -9.24
CA ALA A 69 5.26 8.53 -9.85
C ALA A 69 5.06 8.97 -11.32
N SER A 70 3.97 8.52 -11.96
CA SER A 70 3.60 8.89 -13.33
C SER A 70 2.71 10.13 -13.31
N GLN A 71 3.18 11.19 -13.95
CA GLN A 71 2.42 12.45 -14.08
C GLN A 71 1.11 12.24 -14.83
N GLU A 72 1.12 11.43 -15.88
CA GLU A 72 -0.05 11.14 -16.69
C GLU A 72 -1.10 10.34 -15.90
N LEU A 73 -0.67 9.34 -15.10
CA LEU A 73 -1.58 8.60 -14.22
C LEU A 73 -2.14 9.49 -13.11
N CYS A 74 -1.34 10.40 -12.53
CA CYS A 74 -1.84 11.36 -11.54
C CYS A 74 -2.99 12.21 -12.09
N ALA A 75 -2.88 12.68 -13.34
CA ALA A 75 -3.94 13.46 -13.98
C ALA A 75 -5.22 12.64 -14.17
N LEU A 76 -5.11 11.43 -14.78
CA LEU A 76 -6.24 10.53 -15.00
C LEU A 76 -6.90 10.10 -13.68
N ALA A 77 -6.11 9.71 -12.69
CA ALA A 77 -6.61 9.27 -11.39
C ALA A 77 -7.35 10.39 -10.65
N SER A 78 -6.79 11.61 -10.65
CA SER A 78 -7.41 12.75 -9.99
C SER A 78 -8.72 13.15 -10.67
N GLU A 79 -8.78 13.12 -12.00
CA GLU A 79 -10.01 13.38 -12.77
C GLU A 79 -11.08 12.31 -12.49
N TYR A 80 -10.69 11.03 -12.51
CA TYR A 80 -11.63 9.92 -12.31
C TYR A 80 -12.17 9.83 -10.88
N ALA A 81 -11.28 9.95 -9.90
CA ALA A 81 -11.65 9.79 -8.48
C ALA A 81 -12.21 11.07 -7.84
N HIS A 82 -12.06 12.23 -8.49
CA HIS A 82 -12.42 13.56 -7.96
C HIS A 82 -11.72 13.87 -6.62
N VAL A 83 -10.51 13.34 -6.42
CA VAL A 83 -9.67 13.61 -5.24
C VAL A 83 -8.24 13.97 -5.69
N PRO A 84 -7.47 14.69 -4.84
CA PRO A 84 -6.11 15.07 -5.20
C PRO A 84 -5.19 13.84 -5.35
N VAL A 85 -4.43 13.79 -6.45
CA VAL A 85 -3.32 12.86 -6.65
C VAL A 85 -2.06 13.65 -6.95
N THR A 86 -1.06 13.51 -6.07
CA THR A 86 0.20 14.25 -6.19
C THR A 86 1.24 13.42 -6.95
N CYS A 87 1.85 14.02 -7.97
CA CYS A 87 2.93 13.36 -8.71
C CYS A 87 4.22 13.40 -7.88
N VAL A 88 4.55 12.29 -7.24
CA VAL A 88 5.75 12.13 -6.42
C VAL A 88 6.12 10.64 -6.30
N ARG A 89 7.42 10.36 -6.27
CA ARG A 89 7.91 9.00 -6.01
C ARG A 89 7.72 8.62 -4.53
N ILE A 90 7.41 7.37 -4.27
CA ILE A 90 7.24 6.82 -2.91
C ILE A 90 8.44 7.14 -2.01
N GLN A 91 9.67 7.04 -2.56
CA GLN A 91 10.90 7.31 -1.82
C GLN A 91 11.06 8.78 -1.41
N SER A 92 10.49 9.69 -2.20
CA SER A 92 10.56 11.16 -1.98
C SER A 92 9.31 11.72 -1.31
N TRP A 93 8.28 10.89 -1.15
CA TRP A 93 7.05 11.31 -0.51
C TRP A 93 7.25 11.61 0.97
N ALA A 94 6.88 12.83 1.37
CA ALA A 94 6.86 13.28 2.75
C ALA A 94 5.40 13.44 3.21
N PRO A 95 4.91 12.59 4.14
CA PRO A 95 3.58 12.70 4.69
C PRO A 95 3.36 14.06 5.37
N LYS A 96 2.19 14.66 5.20
CA LYS A 96 1.82 15.94 5.83
C LYS A 96 1.10 15.75 7.16
N GLU A 97 0.52 14.57 7.36
CA GLU A 97 -0.25 14.20 8.55
C GLU A 97 -0.11 12.68 8.79
N HIS A 98 -0.69 12.19 9.87
CA HIS A 98 -0.86 10.76 10.07
C HIS A 98 -2.16 10.29 9.39
N TYR A 99 -2.14 9.06 8.87
CA TYR A 99 -3.24 8.49 8.11
C TYR A 99 -3.95 7.40 8.90
N ALA A 100 -5.28 7.40 8.87
CA ALA A 100 -6.07 6.29 9.38
C ALA A 100 -5.88 5.02 8.53
N GLY A 101 -5.58 5.20 7.25
CA GLY A 101 -5.30 4.13 6.30
C GLY A 101 -4.21 4.49 5.30
N ILE A 102 -3.35 3.52 5.01
CA ILE A 102 -2.41 3.53 3.88
C ILE A 102 -2.79 2.38 2.96
N TRP A 103 -3.02 2.68 1.70
CA TRP A 103 -3.35 1.68 0.68
C TRP A 103 -2.22 1.63 -0.34
N ALA A 104 -1.54 0.48 -0.47
CA ALA A 104 -0.44 0.27 -1.40
C ALA A 104 -0.69 -0.98 -2.25
N SER A 105 -1.70 -0.89 -3.12
CA SER A 105 -2.12 -1.99 -3.99
C SER A 105 -1.25 -2.04 -5.24
N ALA A 106 -0.50 -3.13 -5.41
CA ALA A 106 0.30 -3.39 -6.60
C ALA A 106 1.28 -2.25 -6.99
N SER A 107 1.78 -1.50 -6.02
CA SER A 107 2.65 -0.34 -6.23
C SER A 107 4.08 -0.55 -5.75
N LEU A 108 4.26 -1.07 -4.53
CA LEU A 108 5.58 -1.28 -3.94
C LEU A 108 6.44 -2.31 -4.69
N LEU A 109 5.82 -3.15 -5.50
CA LEU A 109 6.50 -4.18 -6.30
C LEU A 109 7.51 -3.61 -7.32
N HIS A 110 7.43 -2.31 -7.63
CA HIS A 110 8.39 -1.61 -8.50
C HIS A 110 9.59 -1.02 -7.73
N LEU A 111 9.61 -1.17 -6.42
CA LEU A 111 10.72 -0.80 -5.55
C LEU A 111 11.71 -1.96 -5.41
N THR A 112 12.96 -1.65 -5.12
CA THR A 112 13.92 -2.67 -4.65
C THR A 112 13.53 -3.18 -3.27
N ARG A 113 13.99 -4.39 -2.90
CA ARG A 113 13.73 -4.96 -1.57
C ARG A 113 14.07 -4.00 -0.43
N PRO A 114 15.27 -3.36 -0.37
CA PRO A 114 15.57 -2.40 0.70
C PRO A 114 14.62 -1.19 0.75
N GLU A 115 14.10 -0.76 -0.40
CA GLU A 115 13.13 0.34 -0.46
C GLU A 115 11.74 -0.10 0.06
N ILE A 116 11.32 -1.35 -0.23
CA ILE A 116 10.10 -1.94 0.34
C ILE A 116 10.22 -2.01 1.86
N GLU A 117 11.32 -2.55 2.39
CA GLU A 117 11.60 -2.62 3.82
C GLU A 117 11.62 -1.23 4.47
N ALA A 118 12.24 -0.24 3.81
CA ALA A 118 12.26 1.13 4.28
C ALA A 118 10.85 1.75 4.33
N PHE A 119 9.99 1.45 3.35
CA PHE A 119 8.60 1.89 3.35
C PHE A 119 7.81 1.24 4.49
N ILE A 120 7.94 -0.08 4.69
CA ILE A 120 7.25 -0.80 5.78
C ILE A 120 7.67 -0.24 7.14
N ARG A 121 8.96 0.04 7.36
CA ARG A 121 9.43 0.69 8.61
C ARG A 121 8.78 2.05 8.86
N ARG A 122 8.55 2.84 7.81
CA ARG A 122 7.90 4.16 7.93
C ARG A 122 6.42 4.08 8.31
N LEU A 123 5.75 2.93 8.09
CA LEU A 123 4.32 2.79 8.43
C LEU A 123 4.06 3.02 9.92
N ALA A 124 4.97 2.62 10.81
CA ALA A 124 4.83 2.85 12.24
C ALA A 124 4.76 4.35 12.61
N ASP A 125 5.41 5.19 11.79
CA ASP A 125 5.47 6.64 12.02
C ASP A 125 4.33 7.39 11.34
N ILE A 126 3.87 6.92 10.18
CA ILE A 126 2.88 7.66 9.36
C ILE A 126 1.43 7.23 9.57
N LEU A 127 1.19 6.06 10.16
CA LEU A 127 -0.16 5.65 10.55
C LEU A 127 -0.60 6.36 11.82
N GLU A 128 -1.89 6.69 11.91
CA GLU A 128 -2.53 7.03 13.18
C GLU A 128 -2.42 5.85 14.17
N GLU A 129 -2.57 6.11 15.46
CA GLU A 129 -2.75 5.04 16.44
C GLU A 129 -3.96 4.16 16.05
N ASN A 130 -3.75 2.85 16.02
CA ASN A 130 -4.69 1.86 15.48
C ASN A 130 -4.99 1.98 13.97
N GLY A 131 -4.29 2.84 13.24
CA GLY A 131 -4.38 2.90 11.79
C GLY A 131 -3.86 1.62 11.11
N ALA A 132 -4.26 1.42 9.87
CA ALA A 132 -3.92 0.22 9.11
C ALA A 132 -3.27 0.53 7.76
N ALA A 133 -2.39 -0.36 7.30
CA ALA A 133 -1.85 -0.33 5.95
C ALA A 133 -2.18 -1.63 5.22
N TYR A 134 -2.66 -1.53 3.99
CA TYR A 134 -2.74 -2.64 3.06
C TYR A 134 -1.56 -2.60 2.09
N ILE A 135 -0.95 -3.74 1.86
CA ILE A 135 0.14 -3.93 0.89
C ILE A 135 -0.16 -5.16 0.05
N SER A 136 0.00 -5.06 -1.26
CA SER A 136 0.07 -6.22 -2.14
C SER A 136 1.33 -6.24 -2.99
N LEU A 137 1.97 -7.40 -3.03
CA LEU A 137 3.21 -7.67 -3.75
C LEU A 137 3.07 -8.92 -4.61
N LYS A 138 3.84 -9.01 -5.70
CA LYS A 138 3.86 -10.20 -6.55
C LYS A 138 4.83 -11.25 -6.02
N SER A 139 4.39 -12.51 -6.10
CA SER A 139 5.23 -13.69 -5.87
C SER A 139 5.12 -14.68 -7.02
N GLY A 140 6.13 -15.55 -7.15
CA GLY A 140 6.22 -16.50 -8.25
C GLY A 140 6.83 -15.91 -9.53
N ILE A 141 7.35 -14.68 -9.47
CA ILE A 141 8.03 -14.02 -10.58
C ILE A 141 9.55 -13.95 -10.35
N ARG A 142 10.28 -13.62 -11.40
CA ARG A 142 11.71 -13.27 -11.27
C ARG A 142 11.83 -11.80 -10.88
N THR A 143 12.68 -11.49 -9.88
CA THR A 143 13.08 -10.11 -9.60
C THR A 143 13.92 -9.56 -10.74
N GLY A 144 13.58 -8.37 -11.21
CA GLY A 144 14.29 -7.69 -12.32
C GLY A 144 13.32 -7.01 -13.27
N GLU A 145 13.81 -6.67 -14.45
CA GLU A 145 13.02 -6.04 -15.50
C GLU A 145 12.24 -7.07 -16.31
N ASP A 146 11.01 -6.69 -16.68
CA ASP A 146 10.20 -7.42 -17.64
C ASP A 146 10.54 -7.01 -19.09
N GLU A 147 9.91 -7.65 -20.07
CA GLU A 147 10.10 -7.36 -21.51
C GLU A 147 9.72 -5.92 -21.89
N LYS A 148 8.95 -5.24 -21.06
CA LYS A 148 8.53 -3.84 -21.24
C LYS A 148 9.44 -2.84 -20.53
N GLY A 149 10.51 -3.32 -19.88
CA GLY A 149 11.47 -2.49 -19.13
C GLY A 149 10.98 -2.03 -17.77
N ARG A 150 9.90 -2.64 -17.24
CA ARG A 150 9.44 -2.35 -15.87
C ARG A 150 10.18 -3.24 -14.88
N TYR A 151 10.65 -2.65 -13.79
CA TYR A 151 11.28 -3.39 -12.71
C TYR A 151 10.24 -3.99 -11.76
N PHE A 152 10.45 -5.24 -11.35
CA PHE A 152 9.62 -5.94 -10.37
C PHE A 152 10.48 -6.62 -9.31
N THR A 153 10.02 -6.55 -8.06
CA THR A 153 10.59 -7.31 -6.95
C THR A 153 9.64 -8.44 -6.58
N ASN A 154 10.15 -9.67 -6.59
CA ASN A 154 9.44 -10.82 -6.05
C ASN A 154 9.52 -10.81 -4.52
N VAL A 155 8.39 -11.03 -3.86
CA VAL A 155 8.31 -11.13 -2.40
C VAL A 155 7.38 -12.28 -2.05
N THR A 156 7.87 -13.23 -1.26
CA THR A 156 7.06 -14.33 -0.73
C THR A 156 6.30 -13.91 0.54
N GLU A 157 5.33 -14.72 0.96
CA GLU A 157 4.60 -14.50 2.21
C GLU A 157 5.53 -14.45 3.43
N ASP A 158 6.47 -15.41 3.51
CA ASP A 158 7.45 -15.47 4.62
C ASP A 158 8.36 -14.23 4.65
N GLU A 159 8.75 -13.74 3.47
CA GLU A 159 9.57 -12.53 3.36
C GLU A 159 8.80 -11.27 3.79
N LEU A 160 7.54 -11.13 3.36
CA LEU A 160 6.70 -9.99 3.79
C LEU A 160 6.43 -10.05 5.30
N ARG A 161 6.19 -11.24 5.84
CA ARG A 161 6.06 -11.46 7.29
C ARG A 161 7.31 -11.02 8.02
N ALA A 162 8.49 -11.48 7.59
CA ALA A 162 9.75 -11.11 8.22
C ALA A 162 10.00 -9.60 8.20
N MET A 163 9.71 -8.93 7.06
CA MET A 163 9.83 -7.46 6.96
C MET A 163 8.92 -6.71 7.95
N ALA A 164 7.70 -7.22 8.17
CA ALA A 164 6.76 -6.59 9.09
C ALA A 164 7.12 -6.86 10.57
N ASP A 165 7.55 -8.08 10.89
CA ASP A 165 7.91 -8.51 12.25
C ASP A 165 9.15 -7.77 12.77
N GLU A 166 10.02 -7.25 11.88
CA GLU A 166 11.18 -6.42 12.26
C GLU A 166 10.78 -5.01 12.73
N VAL A 167 9.54 -4.57 12.51
CA VAL A 167 9.13 -3.20 12.79
C VAL A 167 8.36 -3.12 14.10
N GLN A 168 9.01 -2.54 15.12
CA GLN A 168 8.36 -2.29 16.40
C GLN A 168 7.14 -1.36 16.23
N GLY A 169 6.02 -1.74 16.84
CA GLY A 169 4.78 -0.98 16.75
C GLY A 169 3.92 -1.29 15.52
N LEU A 170 4.34 -2.23 14.66
CA LEU A 170 3.48 -2.82 13.65
C LEU A 170 3.11 -4.26 14.01
N VAL A 171 1.88 -4.64 13.70
CA VAL A 171 1.40 -6.02 13.83
C VAL A 171 0.71 -6.45 12.54
N ILE A 172 0.91 -7.69 12.13
CA ILE A 172 0.21 -8.28 11.01
C ILE A 172 -1.20 -8.66 11.48
N ALA A 173 -2.20 -7.93 10.99
CA ALA A 173 -3.60 -8.23 11.26
C ALA A 173 -4.10 -9.35 10.35
N GLU A 174 -3.72 -9.31 9.07
CA GLU A 174 -4.04 -10.32 8.09
C GLU A 174 -2.90 -10.51 7.09
N LEU A 175 -2.71 -11.75 6.64
CA LEU A 175 -1.74 -12.10 5.59
C LEU A 175 -2.31 -13.27 4.78
N TRP A 176 -2.41 -13.10 3.45
CA TRP A 176 -3.01 -14.13 2.58
C TRP A 176 -2.49 -14.03 1.14
N ASN A 177 -2.62 -15.12 0.42
CA ASN A 177 -2.34 -15.17 -1.00
C ASN A 177 -3.64 -15.11 -1.81
N SER A 178 -3.60 -14.46 -2.98
CA SER A 178 -4.73 -14.41 -3.91
C SER A 178 -4.28 -14.56 -5.36
N GLY A 179 -5.21 -14.96 -6.22
CA GLY A 179 -5.07 -14.86 -7.66
C GLY A 179 -5.10 -13.40 -8.12
N ASP A 180 -4.96 -13.20 -9.42
CA ASP A 180 -5.03 -11.88 -10.05
C ASP A 180 -6.48 -11.53 -10.38
N ALA A 181 -6.95 -10.33 -10.00
CA ALA A 181 -8.31 -9.85 -10.29
C ALA A 181 -8.61 -9.73 -11.80
N MET A 182 -7.59 -9.69 -12.64
CA MET A 182 -7.67 -9.67 -14.08
C MET A 182 -7.34 -11.04 -14.71
N GLU A 183 -7.31 -12.11 -13.89
CA GLU A 183 -7.06 -13.50 -14.30
C GLU A 183 -5.73 -13.76 -15.03
N ARG A 184 -4.74 -12.86 -14.89
CA ARG A 184 -3.40 -13.04 -15.47
C ARG A 184 -2.68 -14.19 -14.75
N GLN A 185 -1.94 -14.99 -15.50
CA GLN A 185 -1.31 -16.22 -15.04
C GLN A 185 0.21 -16.02 -14.77
N GLY A 186 0.82 -16.98 -14.08
CA GLY A 186 2.27 -17.05 -13.87
C GLY A 186 2.77 -16.35 -12.59
N PHE A 187 1.86 -15.83 -11.75
CA PHE A 187 2.17 -15.25 -10.46
C PHE A 187 0.95 -15.30 -9.53
N TYR A 188 1.16 -14.97 -8.27
CA TYR A 188 0.10 -14.73 -7.29
C TYR A 188 0.42 -13.46 -6.49
N TRP A 189 -0.59 -12.93 -5.82
CA TRP A 189 -0.44 -11.79 -4.93
C TRP A 189 -0.26 -12.25 -3.49
N VAL A 190 0.74 -11.68 -2.83
CA VAL A 190 0.90 -11.73 -1.39
C VAL A 190 0.31 -10.45 -0.84
N ASN A 191 -0.71 -10.57 -0.01
CA ASN A 191 -1.47 -9.46 0.54
C ASN A 191 -1.29 -9.40 2.05
N ALA A 192 -1.10 -8.23 2.61
CA ALA A 192 -1.05 -8.01 4.05
C ALA A 192 -1.87 -6.80 4.49
N ILE A 193 -2.53 -6.92 5.63
CA ILE A 193 -3.01 -5.78 6.40
C ILE A 193 -2.15 -5.69 7.66
N LEU A 194 -1.40 -4.60 7.76
CA LEU A 194 -0.55 -4.25 8.88
C LEU A 194 -1.27 -3.20 9.72
N ARG A 195 -1.17 -3.28 11.05
CA ARG A 195 -1.75 -2.28 11.94
C ARG A 195 -0.68 -1.65 12.82
N ARG A 196 -0.81 -0.36 13.05
CA ARG A 196 -0.10 0.27 14.15
C ARG A 196 -0.77 -0.14 15.45
N GLY A 197 -0.08 -0.95 16.26
CA GLY A 197 -0.54 -1.44 17.56
C GLY A 197 0.27 -0.81 18.69
N GLU A 198 -0.27 -0.85 19.91
CA GLU A 198 0.51 -0.55 21.10
C GLU A 198 1.64 -1.59 21.25
N CYS A 199 2.86 -1.12 21.55
CA CYS A 199 3.93 -2.01 21.95
C CYS A 199 3.54 -2.67 23.28
N LEU A 200 3.31 -3.98 23.30
CA LEU A 200 2.90 -4.76 24.47
C LEU A 200 3.85 -4.64 25.69
N GLU A 201 5.03 -4.08 25.51
CA GLU A 201 5.99 -3.85 26.61
C GLU A 201 5.55 -2.78 27.60
N THR A 202 4.67 -1.84 27.22
CA THR A 202 4.21 -0.77 28.13
C THR A 202 3.12 -1.25 29.08
N SER A 203 2.33 -2.25 28.70
CA SER A 203 1.24 -2.77 29.53
C SER A 203 1.70 -3.63 30.72
N MET A 204 2.90 -4.23 30.67
CA MET A 204 3.43 -5.01 31.80
C MET A 204 3.98 -4.17 32.96
N LYS A 205 4.30 -2.89 32.75
CA LYS A 205 4.83 -2.02 33.82
C LYS A 205 3.75 -1.41 34.73
N LEU A 206 2.49 -1.46 34.33
CA LEU A 206 1.37 -0.89 35.13
C LEU A 206 0.78 -1.86 36.15
N PHE A 207 1.13 -3.16 36.12
CA PHE A 207 0.64 -4.17 37.07
C PHE A 207 1.64 -4.60 38.15
N SER A 208 2.85 -3.97 38.22
CA SER A 208 3.84 -4.27 39.25
C SER A 208 3.87 -3.24 40.40
N GLY A 209 2.83 -2.45 40.56
CA GLY A 209 2.60 -1.60 41.74
C GLY A 209 2.13 -2.44 42.92
N GLY A 210 3.09 -2.81 43.81
CA GLY A 210 2.86 -3.65 44.95
C GLY A 210 1.78 -3.16 45.89
N PHE A 211 1.01 -4.09 46.43
CA PHE A 211 0.21 -3.89 47.63
C PHE A 211 1.16 -3.65 48.81
N PRO A 212 1.00 -2.60 49.61
CA PRO A 212 1.65 -2.53 50.91
C PRO A 212 0.90 -3.42 51.92
N LEU A 213 1.68 -4.17 52.71
CA LEU A 213 1.25 -4.93 53.88
C LEU A 213 0.72 -4.02 54.98
#